data_5e25f53594df6475dd84cefff9dd87b9
#
_entry.id   5e25f53594df6475dd84cefff9dd87b9
#
_cell.length_a   1.000
_cell.length_b   1.000
_cell.length_c   1.000
_cell.angle_alpha   90.00
_cell.angle_beta   90.00
_cell.angle_gamma   90.00
#
_symmetry.space_group_name_H-M   'P 1'
#
loop_
_entity.id
_entity.type
_entity.pdbx_description
1 polymer ?
#
loop_
_entity_poly.entity_id
_entity_poly.type
_entity_poly.pdbx_seq_one_letter_code
_entity_poly.pdbx_strand_id
1 'polypeptide(L)'
;MVYESIILKFILSFYEVLKKYSANSFIISGFERLYHTVIKLLASSSILNFIRREGFLARTWENSGMYRVIKAVLEIPSTSLRKLYLKGEQVFEASLAIKLLKAILKKYHLILGAFLFLVIVVPHQYWNNMYSAAAAAGLFLLFLLKAVFFRGTSFQAKALDFFMFVFVLSILIAQVFSTYPQYSLRFLAFYITCFLFLLLIVSEFRTMDKLETLLGIMLVAVSISGVYGIWQRIVGVPVNPAYVDLNLNEGLPGRVYSTMDNPNNFAEILVMM
;
A
#
# COMPACT_ATOMS: atom_id res chain seq x y z
N MET A 1 -33.10 -17.02 -2.82
CA MET A 1 -33.78 -15.75 -3.10
C MET A 1 -32.82 -14.65 -2.63
N VAL A 2 -31.98 -14.20 -3.53
CA VAL A 2 -31.06 -13.09 -3.22
C VAL A 2 -31.92 -11.83 -3.33
N TYR A 3 -32.14 -11.14 -2.22
CA TYR A 3 -32.70 -9.80 -2.22
C TYR A 3 -31.75 -8.92 -3.05
N GLU A 4 -32.10 -8.68 -4.30
CA GLU A 4 -31.47 -7.65 -5.11
C GLU A 4 -31.81 -6.30 -4.46
N SER A 5 -30.89 -5.80 -3.68
CA SER A 5 -31.01 -4.50 -3.04
C SER A 5 -31.33 -3.44 -4.11
N ILE A 6 -32.36 -2.64 -3.90
CA ILE A 6 -32.72 -1.49 -4.75
C ILE A 6 -31.47 -0.60 -4.96
N ILE A 7 -30.64 -0.49 -3.95
CA ILE A 7 -29.36 0.23 -3.97
C ILE A 7 -28.39 -0.40 -4.99
N LEU A 8 -28.27 -1.73 -5.03
CA LEU A 8 -27.41 -2.42 -5.98
C LEU A 8 -27.89 -2.24 -7.43
N LYS A 9 -29.21 -2.31 -7.66
CA LYS A 9 -29.82 -2.03 -8.98
C LYS A 9 -29.57 -0.59 -9.41
N PHE A 10 -29.69 0.37 -8.48
CA PHE A 10 -29.42 1.78 -8.75
C PHE A 10 -27.95 1.99 -9.11
N ILE A 11 -27.02 1.42 -8.33
CA ILE A 11 -25.57 1.52 -8.59
C ILE A 11 -25.21 0.89 -9.95
N LEU A 12 -25.73 -0.28 -10.26
CA LEU A 12 -25.49 -0.95 -11.55
C LEU A 12 -26.09 -0.14 -12.72
N SER A 13 -27.32 0.37 -12.58
CA SER A 13 -27.94 1.22 -13.58
C SER A 13 -27.14 2.50 -13.80
N PHE A 14 -26.69 3.14 -12.73
CA PHE A 14 -25.85 4.33 -12.80
C PHE A 14 -24.50 4.04 -13.47
N TYR A 15 -23.88 2.91 -13.15
CA TYR A 15 -22.65 2.44 -13.80
C TYR A 15 -22.85 2.22 -15.31
N GLU A 16 -23.93 1.57 -15.73
CA GLU A 16 -24.22 1.35 -17.16
C GLU A 16 -24.48 2.67 -17.89
N VAL A 17 -25.16 3.61 -17.25
CA VAL A 17 -25.37 4.97 -17.78
C VAL A 17 -24.02 5.68 -17.94
N LEU A 18 -23.18 5.68 -16.91
CA LEU A 18 -21.85 6.27 -16.97
C LEU A 18 -20.99 5.62 -18.07
N LYS A 19 -21.00 4.29 -18.17
CA LYS A 19 -20.27 3.53 -19.19
C LYS A 19 -20.73 3.89 -20.60
N LYS A 20 -22.04 4.03 -20.83
CA LYS A 20 -22.61 4.42 -22.11
C LYS A 20 -22.22 5.85 -22.53
N TYR A 21 -22.28 6.79 -21.58
CA TYR A 21 -21.89 8.19 -21.87
C TYR A 21 -20.38 8.35 -21.96
N SER A 22 -19.60 7.56 -21.20
CA SER A 22 -18.13 7.59 -21.27
C SER A 22 -17.61 7.05 -22.61
N ALA A 23 -18.23 5.99 -23.15
CA ALA A 23 -17.80 5.38 -24.41
C ALA A 23 -17.87 6.33 -25.63
N ASN A 24 -18.77 7.33 -25.59
CA ASN A 24 -18.96 8.32 -26.65
C ASN A 24 -18.40 9.70 -26.30
N SER A 25 -17.72 9.85 -25.18
CA SER A 25 -17.17 11.13 -24.77
C SER A 25 -15.91 11.47 -25.54
N PHE A 26 -15.91 12.62 -26.22
CA PHE A 26 -14.73 13.19 -26.89
C PHE A 26 -13.55 13.36 -25.91
N ILE A 27 -13.85 13.71 -24.67
CA ILE A 27 -12.84 13.89 -23.61
C ILE A 27 -12.19 12.54 -23.27
N ILE A 28 -12.99 11.48 -23.08
CA ILE A 28 -12.47 10.15 -22.72
C ILE A 28 -11.68 9.56 -23.89
N SER A 29 -12.17 9.66 -25.12
CA SER A 29 -11.42 9.23 -26.29
C SER A 29 -10.12 10.03 -26.50
N GLY A 30 -10.11 11.30 -26.11
CA GLY A 30 -8.93 12.15 -26.07
C GLY A 30 -7.91 11.65 -25.05
N PHE A 31 -8.36 11.33 -23.84
CA PHE A 31 -7.51 10.74 -22.79
C PHE A 31 -6.98 9.36 -23.16
N GLU A 32 -7.78 8.49 -23.77
CA GLU A 32 -7.32 7.18 -24.28
C GLU A 32 -6.23 7.34 -25.36
N ARG A 33 -6.42 8.24 -26.30
CA ARG A 33 -5.38 8.53 -27.31
C ARG A 33 -4.11 9.08 -26.70
N LEU A 34 -4.25 10.01 -25.75
CA LEU A 34 -3.12 10.56 -25.01
C LEU A 34 -2.39 9.45 -24.23
N TYR A 35 -3.12 8.61 -23.50
CA TYR A 35 -2.60 7.46 -22.77
C TYR A 35 -1.81 6.52 -23.70
N HIS A 36 -2.40 6.09 -24.82
CA HIS A 36 -1.72 5.23 -25.79
C HIS A 36 -0.49 5.90 -26.42
N THR A 37 -0.56 7.20 -26.68
CA THR A 37 0.59 7.96 -27.20
C THR A 37 1.70 8.04 -26.17
N VAL A 38 1.38 8.36 -24.93
CA VAL A 38 2.34 8.40 -23.81
C VAL A 38 2.97 7.03 -23.61
N ILE A 39 2.19 5.95 -23.55
CA ILE A 39 2.71 4.58 -23.41
C ILE A 39 3.64 4.22 -24.57
N LYS A 40 3.28 4.57 -25.79
CA LYS A 40 4.13 4.33 -26.98
C LYS A 40 5.45 5.10 -26.90
N LEU A 41 5.41 6.37 -26.51
CA LEU A 41 6.60 7.20 -26.30
C LEU A 41 7.47 6.64 -25.16
N LEU A 42 6.86 6.23 -24.06
CA LEU A 42 7.57 5.61 -22.95
C LEU A 42 8.19 4.26 -23.34
N ALA A 43 7.50 3.44 -24.11
CA ALA A 43 8.01 2.16 -24.59
C ALA A 43 9.18 2.31 -25.57
N SER A 44 9.19 3.39 -26.37
CA SER A 44 10.28 3.70 -27.31
C SER A 44 11.44 4.47 -26.69
N SER A 45 11.30 4.95 -25.45
CA SER A 45 12.34 5.72 -24.77
C SER A 45 13.55 4.87 -24.42
N SER A 46 14.72 5.22 -24.98
CA SER A 46 16.00 4.57 -24.65
C SER A 46 16.37 4.71 -23.18
N ILE A 47 15.98 5.81 -22.54
CA ILE A 47 16.20 6.07 -21.10
C ILE A 47 15.39 5.09 -20.26
N LEU A 48 14.10 4.93 -20.56
CA LEU A 48 13.23 4.00 -19.83
C LEU A 48 13.62 2.54 -20.09
N ASN A 49 14.02 2.20 -21.30
CA ASN A 49 14.55 0.88 -21.60
C ASN A 49 15.88 0.61 -20.88
N PHE A 50 16.71 1.63 -20.69
CA PHE A 50 17.92 1.54 -19.85
C PHE A 50 17.57 1.33 -18.38
N ILE A 51 16.59 2.08 -17.83
CA ILE A 51 16.13 1.96 -16.45
C ILE A 51 15.45 0.60 -16.20
N ARG A 52 14.69 0.08 -17.17
CA ARG A 52 14.01 -1.23 -17.10
C ARG A 52 14.96 -2.43 -17.25
N ARG A 53 16.14 -2.24 -17.83
CA ARG A 53 17.13 -3.32 -17.89
C ARG A 53 17.57 -3.64 -16.48
N GLU A 54 17.50 -4.91 -16.10
CA GLU A 54 18.14 -5.39 -14.87
C GLU A 54 19.61 -4.97 -14.90
N GLY A 55 19.90 -3.91 -14.16
CA GLY A 55 21.23 -3.29 -14.16
C GLY A 55 22.26 -4.24 -13.56
N PHE A 56 23.53 -4.00 -13.85
CA PHE A 56 24.66 -4.72 -13.25
C PHE A 56 24.53 -4.83 -11.72
N LEU A 57 24.11 -3.73 -11.08
CA LEU A 57 23.92 -3.69 -9.61
C LEU A 57 22.84 -4.66 -9.13
N ALA A 58 21.69 -4.78 -9.82
CA ALA A 58 20.62 -5.69 -9.44
C ALA A 58 21.08 -7.15 -9.51
N ARG A 59 21.73 -7.53 -10.63
CA ARG A 59 22.27 -8.90 -10.78
C ARG A 59 23.36 -9.21 -9.76
N THR A 60 24.28 -8.28 -9.49
CA THR A 60 25.33 -8.45 -8.50
C THR A 60 24.75 -8.58 -7.10
N TRP A 61 23.70 -7.80 -6.79
CA TRP A 61 23.00 -7.87 -5.53
C TRP A 61 22.28 -9.21 -5.34
N GLU A 62 21.50 -9.67 -6.32
CA GLU A 62 20.79 -10.96 -6.24
C GLU A 62 21.75 -12.17 -6.08
N ASN A 63 22.97 -12.06 -6.62
CA ASN A 63 24.01 -13.07 -6.48
C ASN A 63 24.84 -12.93 -5.20
N SER A 64 24.65 -11.84 -4.45
CA SER A 64 25.45 -11.56 -3.26
C SER A 64 25.13 -12.50 -2.10
N GLY A 65 26.11 -12.71 -1.20
CA GLY A 65 25.91 -13.44 0.05
C GLY A 65 24.87 -12.77 0.95
N MET A 66 24.85 -11.43 0.98
CA MET A 66 23.92 -10.65 1.79
C MET A 66 22.46 -10.88 1.35
N TYR A 67 22.18 -10.84 0.05
CA TYR A 67 20.84 -11.13 -0.47
C TYR A 67 20.38 -12.54 -0.09
N ARG A 68 21.28 -13.54 -0.14
CA ARG A 68 20.97 -14.91 0.30
C ARG A 68 20.64 -15.00 1.78
N VAL A 69 21.35 -14.25 2.63
CA VAL A 69 21.05 -14.17 4.07
C VAL A 69 19.67 -13.54 4.30
N ILE A 70 19.38 -12.40 3.67
CA ILE A 70 18.07 -11.73 3.78
C ILE A 70 16.94 -12.68 3.35
N LYS A 71 17.12 -13.34 2.20
CA LYS A 71 16.14 -14.32 1.72
C LYS A 71 15.93 -15.45 2.71
N ALA A 72 17.02 -16.01 3.26
CA ALA A 72 16.94 -17.08 4.25
C ALA A 72 16.21 -16.62 5.53
N VAL A 73 16.52 -15.42 6.05
CA VAL A 73 15.85 -14.86 7.23
C VAL A 73 14.34 -14.71 7.00
N LEU A 74 13.92 -14.29 5.80
CA LEU A 74 12.50 -14.15 5.46
C LEU A 74 11.80 -15.50 5.26
N GLU A 75 12.51 -16.52 4.74
CA GLU A 75 11.91 -17.81 4.41
C GLU A 75 11.95 -18.83 5.57
N ILE A 76 12.97 -18.78 6.45
CA ILE A 76 13.15 -19.75 7.55
C ILE A 76 11.90 -19.84 8.45
N PRO A 77 11.27 -18.75 8.91
CA PRO A 77 10.11 -18.86 9.81
C PRO A 77 8.95 -19.61 9.16
N SER A 78 8.60 -19.26 7.92
CA SER A 78 7.49 -19.90 7.20
C SER A 78 7.78 -21.34 6.85
N THR A 79 9.00 -21.67 6.44
CA THR A 79 9.41 -23.05 6.09
C THR A 79 9.48 -23.96 7.31
N SER A 80 9.98 -23.46 8.44
CA SER A 80 10.03 -24.21 9.69
C SER A 80 8.66 -24.51 10.26
N LEU A 81 7.80 -23.49 10.34
CA LEU A 81 6.41 -23.66 10.77
C LEU A 81 5.62 -24.58 9.84
N ARG A 82 5.89 -24.50 8.54
CA ARG A 82 5.26 -25.39 7.57
C ARG A 82 5.66 -26.85 7.76
N LYS A 83 6.93 -27.14 8.07
CA LYS A 83 7.36 -28.52 8.40
C LYS A 83 6.60 -29.06 9.61
N LEU A 84 6.38 -28.24 10.64
CA LEU A 84 5.57 -28.60 11.80
C LEU A 84 4.10 -28.85 11.42
N TYR A 85 3.51 -27.94 10.63
CA TYR A 85 2.16 -28.09 10.13
C TYR A 85 1.96 -29.41 9.35
N LEU A 86 2.87 -29.75 8.43
CA LEU A 86 2.79 -30.95 7.62
C LEU A 86 2.87 -32.25 8.45
N LYS A 87 3.58 -32.23 9.59
CA LYS A 87 3.61 -33.39 10.51
C LYS A 87 2.25 -33.69 11.16
N GLY A 88 1.43 -32.68 11.35
CA GLY A 88 0.10 -32.80 11.96
C GLY A 88 -1.04 -32.45 10.99
N GLU A 89 -0.81 -32.48 9.69
CA GLU A 89 -1.76 -31.99 8.67
C GLU A 89 -3.16 -32.58 8.83
N GLN A 90 -3.26 -33.89 9.07
CA GLN A 90 -4.58 -34.56 9.24
C GLN A 90 -5.38 -33.99 10.41
N VAL A 91 -4.73 -33.72 11.53
CA VAL A 91 -5.36 -33.16 12.73
C VAL A 91 -5.76 -31.70 12.49
N PHE A 92 -4.86 -30.93 11.88
CA PHE A 92 -5.11 -29.51 11.58
C PHE A 92 -6.24 -29.33 10.55
N GLU A 93 -6.28 -30.17 9.50
CA GLU A 93 -7.33 -30.11 8.47
C GLU A 93 -8.72 -30.57 8.99
N ALA A 94 -8.77 -31.35 10.04
CA ALA A 94 -10.02 -31.71 10.70
C ALA A 94 -10.63 -30.52 11.48
N SER A 95 -9.80 -29.56 11.91
CA SER A 95 -10.24 -28.43 12.72
C SER A 95 -11.04 -27.41 11.93
N LEU A 96 -12.25 -27.08 12.40
CA LEU A 96 -13.10 -26.03 11.83
C LEU A 96 -12.41 -24.65 11.91
N ALA A 97 -11.70 -24.37 13.00
CA ALA A 97 -10.96 -23.11 13.17
C ALA A 97 -9.88 -22.93 12.09
N ILE A 98 -9.12 -23.97 11.77
CA ILE A 98 -8.11 -23.93 10.71
C ILE A 98 -8.76 -23.75 9.33
N LYS A 99 -9.89 -24.40 9.06
CA LYS A 99 -10.63 -24.21 7.80
C LYS A 99 -11.11 -22.77 7.63
N LEU A 100 -11.68 -22.18 8.68
CA LEU A 100 -12.09 -20.77 8.67
C LEU A 100 -10.90 -19.83 8.49
N LEU A 101 -9.80 -20.05 9.22
CA LEU A 101 -8.58 -19.27 9.08
C LEU A 101 -8.01 -19.33 7.66
N LYS A 102 -7.97 -20.52 7.05
CA LYS A 102 -7.56 -20.68 5.64
C LYS A 102 -8.47 -19.92 4.68
N ALA A 103 -9.78 -19.94 4.90
CA ALA A 103 -10.73 -19.19 4.06
C ALA A 103 -10.47 -17.68 4.14
N ILE A 104 -10.21 -17.16 5.33
CA ILE A 104 -9.82 -15.75 5.55
C ILE A 104 -8.48 -15.44 4.86
N LEU A 105 -7.46 -16.26 5.09
CA LEU A 105 -6.12 -16.06 4.54
C LEU A 105 -6.07 -16.17 3.01
N LYS A 106 -6.99 -16.92 2.38
CA LYS A 106 -7.14 -16.94 0.93
C LYS A 106 -7.49 -15.55 0.36
N LYS A 107 -8.18 -14.72 1.15
CA LYS A 107 -8.57 -13.36 0.80
C LYS A 107 -7.65 -12.30 1.42
N TYR A 108 -6.43 -12.66 1.78
CA TYR A 108 -5.47 -11.78 2.46
C TYR A 108 -5.24 -10.46 1.72
N HIS A 109 -5.20 -10.45 0.38
CA HIS A 109 -5.07 -9.23 -0.43
C HIS A 109 -6.19 -8.21 -0.14
N LEU A 110 -7.42 -8.67 0.16
CA LEU A 110 -8.52 -7.77 0.53
C LEU A 110 -8.34 -7.22 1.95
N ILE A 111 -7.81 -8.03 2.88
CA ILE A 111 -7.54 -7.60 4.26
C ILE A 111 -6.46 -6.50 4.25
N LEU A 112 -5.38 -6.73 3.52
CA LEU A 112 -4.30 -5.74 3.36
C LEU A 112 -4.81 -4.49 2.65
N GLY A 113 -5.58 -4.65 1.56
CA GLY A 113 -6.21 -3.53 0.86
C GLY A 113 -7.18 -2.73 1.73
N ALA A 114 -8.02 -3.40 2.52
CA ALA A 114 -8.94 -2.76 3.46
C ALA A 114 -8.20 -1.95 4.54
N PHE A 115 -7.08 -2.48 5.04
CA PHE A 115 -6.25 -1.72 5.98
C PHE A 115 -5.67 -0.45 5.33
N LEU A 116 -5.11 -0.56 4.13
CA LEU A 116 -4.58 0.58 3.38
C LEU A 116 -5.67 1.61 3.06
N PHE A 117 -6.89 1.15 2.74
CA PHE A 117 -8.07 2.00 2.59
C PHE A 117 -8.36 2.80 3.86
N LEU A 118 -8.37 2.13 5.03
CA LEU A 118 -8.61 2.78 6.31
C LEU A 118 -7.55 3.83 6.64
N VAL A 119 -6.29 3.58 6.31
CA VAL A 119 -5.20 4.56 6.51
C VAL A 119 -5.46 5.86 5.75
N ILE A 120 -6.09 5.80 4.57
CA ILE A 120 -6.40 6.99 3.77
C ILE A 120 -7.69 7.66 4.23
N VAL A 121 -8.73 6.89 4.55
CA VAL A 121 -10.08 7.43 4.79
C VAL A 121 -10.28 7.89 6.22
N VAL A 122 -9.64 7.25 7.21
CA VAL A 122 -9.76 7.64 8.61
C VAL A 122 -8.96 8.92 8.86
N PRO A 123 -9.58 9.98 9.40
CA PRO A 123 -8.85 11.22 9.69
C PRO A 123 -7.66 11.00 10.61
N HIS A 124 -6.50 11.53 10.22
CA HIS A 124 -5.21 11.28 10.89
C HIS A 124 -5.17 11.82 12.33
N GLN A 125 -6.03 12.74 12.68
CA GLN A 125 -6.19 13.16 14.10
C GLN A 125 -6.60 12.02 15.04
N TYR A 126 -7.26 10.97 14.51
CA TYR A 126 -7.62 9.76 15.24
C TYR A 126 -6.62 8.62 15.05
N TRP A 127 -5.56 8.86 14.25
CA TRP A 127 -4.59 7.86 13.88
C TRP A 127 -3.31 8.01 14.69
N ASN A 128 -2.84 6.90 15.27
CA ASN A 128 -1.57 6.85 15.96
C ASN A 128 -0.59 5.93 15.22
N ASN A 129 0.67 6.31 15.10
CA ASN A 129 1.71 5.49 14.49
C ASN A 129 1.83 4.09 15.13
N MET A 130 1.48 3.96 16.41
CA MET A 130 1.40 2.66 17.09
C MET A 130 0.37 1.73 16.47
N TYR A 131 -0.76 2.27 15.97
CA TYR A 131 -1.78 1.47 15.29
C TYR A 131 -1.26 0.93 13.96
N SER A 132 -0.53 1.75 13.21
CA SER A 132 0.14 1.31 11.97
C SER A 132 1.18 0.23 12.24
N ALA A 133 1.99 0.38 13.28
CA ALA A 133 3.00 -0.60 13.66
C ALA A 133 2.37 -1.93 14.12
N ALA A 134 1.35 -1.87 14.97
CA ALA A 134 0.61 -3.05 15.42
C ALA A 134 -0.08 -3.77 14.25
N ALA A 135 -0.70 -3.00 13.34
CA ALA A 135 -1.33 -3.55 12.15
C ALA A 135 -0.30 -4.18 11.20
N ALA A 136 0.85 -3.54 10.97
CA ALA A 136 1.93 -4.10 10.17
C ALA A 136 2.42 -5.44 10.75
N ALA A 137 2.63 -5.50 12.07
CA ALA A 137 3.02 -6.73 12.75
C ALA A 137 1.93 -7.82 12.65
N GLY A 138 0.67 -7.47 12.88
CA GLY A 138 -0.47 -8.40 12.74
C GLY A 138 -0.63 -8.92 11.32
N LEU A 139 -0.57 -8.04 10.32
CA LEU A 139 -0.63 -8.41 8.91
C LEU A 139 0.58 -9.26 8.49
N PHE A 140 1.77 -8.97 9.02
CA PHE A 140 2.95 -9.79 8.79
C PHE A 140 2.76 -11.22 9.34
N LEU A 141 2.25 -11.36 10.56
CA LEU A 141 1.94 -12.67 11.15
C LEU A 141 0.87 -13.43 10.34
N LEU A 142 -0.18 -12.73 9.90
CA LEU A 142 -1.20 -13.34 9.02
C LEU A 142 -0.60 -13.80 7.68
N PHE A 143 0.31 -13.02 7.08
CA PHE A 143 1.00 -13.44 5.86
C PHE A 143 1.94 -14.63 6.10
N LEU A 144 2.62 -14.65 7.23
CA LEU A 144 3.43 -15.79 7.65
C LEU A 144 2.59 -17.07 7.76
N LEU A 145 1.42 -17.00 8.41
CA LEU A 145 0.47 -18.12 8.49
C LEU A 145 -0.03 -18.52 7.10
N LYS A 146 -0.31 -17.55 6.24
CA LYS A 146 -0.67 -17.83 4.83
C LYS A 146 0.45 -18.59 4.12
N ALA A 147 1.71 -18.20 4.31
CA ALA A 147 2.86 -18.89 3.73
C ALA A 147 3.04 -20.31 4.30
N VAL A 148 2.61 -20.57 5.53
CA VAL A 148 2.58 -21.92 6.12
C VAL A 148 1.52 -22.80 5.45
N PHE A 149 0.31 -22.29 5.27
CA PHE A 149 -0.82 -23.09 4.78
C PHE A 149 -0.87 -23.24 3.25
N PHE A 150 -0.42 -22.24 2.50
CA PHE A 150 -0.53 -22.23 1.04
C PHE A 150 0.82 -22.39 0.35
N ARG A 151 0.94 -23.47 -0.46
CA ARG A 151 2.11 -23.70 -1.31
C ARG A 151 2.24 -22.57 -2.33
N GLY A 152 3.47 -22.09 -2.54
CA GLY A 152 3.75 -20.98 -3.48
C GLY A 152 3.59 -19.57 -2.89
N THR A 153 3.14 -19.46 -1.63
CA THR A 153 3.19 -18.19 -0.90
C THR A 153 4.54 -18.08 -0.20
N SER A 154 5.28 -17.00 -0.47
CA SER A 154 6.56 -16.69 0.16
C SER A 154 6.78 -15.18 0.18
N PHE A 155 7.58 -14.71 1.12
CA PHE A 155 8.05 -13.33 1.08
C PHE A 155 8.93 -13.09 -0.15
N GLN A 156 8.80 -11.90 -0.74
CA GLN A 156 9.63 -11.51 -1.88
C GLN A 156 10.82 -10.70 -1.40
N ALA A 157 11.98 -11.37 -1.31
CA ALA A 157 13.23 -10.68 -0.99
C ALA A 157 13.61 -9.59 -2.01
N LYS A 158 13.06 -9.64 -3.25
CA LYS A 158 13.21 -8.56 -4.26
C LYS A 158 12.63 -7.21 -3.83
N ALA A 159 11.75 -7.17 -2.82
CA ALA A 159 11.31 -5.93 -2.19
C ALA A 159 12.46 -5.16 -1.52
N LEU A 160 13.53 -5.87 -1.15
CA LEU A 160 14.75 -5.32 -0.56
C LEU A 160 15.87 -5.39 -1.61
N ASP A 161 15.81 -4.50 -2.61
CA ASP A 161 16.88 -4.35 -3.58
C ASP A 161 18.14 -3.71 -2.95
N PHE A 162 19.20 -3.55 -3.74
CA PHE A 162 20.46 -2.98 -3.25
C PHE A 162 20.27 -1.57 -2.66
N PHE A 163 19.49 -0.70 -3.31
CA PHE A 163 19.28 0.67 -2.83
C PHE A 163 18.47 0.70 -1.54
N MET A 164 17.44 -0.13 -1.47
CA MET A 164 16.63 -0.28 -0.26
C MET A 164 17.48 -0.84 0.90
N PHE A 165 18.36 -1.80 0.63
CA PHE A 165 19.29 -2.31 1.63
C PHE A 165 20.24 -1.23 2.15
N VAL A 166 20.84 -0.43 1.24
CA VAL A 166 21.72 0.70 1.63
C VAL A 166 20.92 1.73 2.43
N PHE A 167 19.69 2.01 2.06
CA PHE A 167 18.81 2.93 2.79
C PHE A 167 18.50 2.42 4.20
N VAL A 168 18.13 1.14 4.36
CA VAL A 168 17.93 0.51 5.68
C VAL A 168 19.20 0.58 6.53
N LEU A 169 20.35 0.27 5.93
CA LEU A 169 21.64 0.33 6.60
C LEU A 169 21.97 1.75 7.06
N SER A 170 21.69 2.75 6.23
CA SER A 170 21.88 4.17 6.58
C SER A 170 21.01 4.58 7.77
N ILE A 171 19.75 4.14 7.83
CA ILE A 171 18.85 4.39 8.96
C ILE A 171 19.38 3.73 10.24
N LEU A 172 19.86 2.50 10.15
CA LEU A 172 20.42 1.79 11.31
C LEU A 172 21.69 2.46 11.82
N ILE A 173 22.58 2.89 10.91
CA ILE A 173 23.80 3.65 11.25
C ILE A 173 23.42 4.98 11.91
N ALA A 174 22.47 5.72 11.32
CA ALA A 174 22.00 6.99 11.87
C ALA A 174 21.40 6.81 13.27
N GLN A 175 20.71 5.70 13.53
CA GLN A 175 20.19 5.36 14.85
C GLN A 175 21.29 5.13 15.88
N VAL A 176 22.33 4.36 15.49
CA VAL A 176 23.46 4.03 16.38
C VAL A 176 24.28 5.29 16.76
N PHE A 177 24.48 6.20 15.81
CA PHE A 177 25.24 7.44 15.99
C PHE A 177 24.37 8.64 16.36
N SER A 178 23.09 8.44 16.70
CA SER A 178 22.19 9.52 17.06
C SER A 178 22.59 10.17 18.37
N THR A 179 22.64 11.50 18.39
CA THR A 179 22.83 12.31 19.62
C THR A 179 21.62 12.22 20.55
N TYR A 180 20.42 11.91 20.00
CA TYR A 180 19.18 11.79 20.75
C TYR A 180 18.47 10.46 20.42
N PRO A 181 18.98 9.33 20.93
CA PRO A 181 18.49 7.99 20.56
C PRO A 181 16.98 7.77 20.79
N GLN A 182 16.42 8.39 21.84
CA GLN A 182 15.00 8.26 22.18
C GLN A 182 14.09 8.86 21.10
N TYR A 183 14.48 9.99 20.50
CA TYR A 183 13.73 10.63 19.42
C TYR A 183 13.90 9.89 18.09
N SER A 184 15.12 9.47 17.78
CA SER A 184 15.42 8.76 16.54
C SER A 184 14.79 7.35 16.51
N LEU A 185 14.58 6.70 17.67
CA LEU A 185 13.89 5.42 17.77
C LEU A 185 12.45 5.47 17.21
N ARG A 186 11.76 6.60 17.33
CA ARG A 186 10.42 6.78 16.75
C ARG A 186 10.48 6.74 15.22
N PHE A 187 11.49 7.37 14.62
CA PHE A 187 11.69 7.33 13.17
C PHE A 187 12.11 5.94 12.71
N LEU A 188 12.96 5.26 13.44
CA LEU A 188 13.32 3.87 13.15
C LEU A 188 12.07 2.97 13.14
N ALA A 189 11.22 3.06 14.16
CA ALA A 189 9.96 2.31 14.22
C ALA A 189 9.04 2.64 13.04
N PHE A 190 8.94 3.92 12.65
CA PHE A 190 8.18 4.33 11.48
C PHE A 190 8.73 3.68 10.20
N TYR A 191 10.03 3.74 9.95
CA TYR A 191 10.63 3.14 8.77
C TYR A 191 10.49 1.62 8.74
N ILE A 192 10.67 0.92 9.88
CA ILE A 192 10.42 -0.52 9.97
C ILE A 192 8.97 -0.83 9.58
N THR A 193 8.01 -0.04 10.06
CA THR A 193 6.58 -0.19 9.69
C THR A 193 6.39 -0.04 8.18
N CYS A 194 6.97 0.98 7.57
CA CYS A 194 6.92 1.19 6.11
C CYS A 194 7.54 0.01 5.34
N PHE A 195 8.68 -0.52 5.79
CA PHE A 195 9.32 -1.68 5.16
C PHE A 195 8.48 -2.94 5.27
N LEU A 196 7.82 -3.17 6.41
CA LEU A 196 6.90 -4.29 6.57
C LEU A 196 5.74 -4.19 5.57
N PHE A 197 5.12 -3.02 5.44
CA PHE A 197 4.06 -2.83 4.44
C PHE A 197 4.56 -3.02 3.02
N LEU A 198 5.71 -2.46 2.65
CA LEU A 198 6.31 -2.66 1.34
C LEU A 198 6.54 -4.15 1.05
N LEU A 199 7.13 -4.88 2.01
CA LEU A 199 7.37 -6.31 1.89
C LEU A 199 6.06 -7.09 1.69
N LEU A 200 5.01 -6.75 2.44
CA LEU A 200 3.71 -7.41 2.35
C LEU A 200 3.02 -7.11 1.00
N ILE A 201 3.04 -5.85 0.56
CA ILE A 201 2.45 -5.44 -0.72
C ILE A 201 3.15 -6.17 -1.87
N VAL A 202 4.47 -6.12 -1.95
CA VAL A 202 5.25 -6.79 -3.02
C VAL A 202 5.10 -8.31 -2.96
N SER A 203 4.92 -8.88 -1.76
CA SER A 203 4.76 -10.32 -1.59
C SER A 203 3.36 -10.82 -1.95
N GLU A 204 2.32 -10.02 -1.78
CA GLU A 204 0.94 -10.43 -2.02
C GLU A 204 0.42 -10.07 -3.41
N PHE A 205 0.71 -8.87 -3.92
CA PHE A 205 0.15 -8.34 -5.17
C PHE A 205 1.03 -8.69 -6.37
N ARG A 206 1.15 -9.99 -6.67
CA ARG A 206 1.99 -10.51 -7.77
C ARG A 206 1.25 -10.73 -9.08
N THR A 207 -0.07 -10.75 -9.07
CA THR A 207 -0.90 -10.94 -10.26
C THR A 207 -1.61 -9.65 -10.61
N MET A 208 -1.89 -9.45 -11.90
CA MET A 208 -2.59 -8.24 -12.36
C MET A 208 -3.95 -8.09 -11.70
N ASP A 209 -4.74 -9.18 -11.55
CA ASP A 209 -6.05 -9.13 -10.91
C ASP A 209 -6.00 -8.59 -9.47
N LYS A 210 -4.98 -9.01 -8.70
CA LYS A 210 -4.79 -8.48 -7.34
C LYS A 210 -4.33 -7.04 -7.35
N LEU A 211 -3.42 -6.69 -8.26
CA LEU A 211 -2.93 -5.31 -8.40
C LEU A 211 -4.07 -4.37 -8.80
N GLU A 212 -4.90 -4.75 -9.76
CA GLU A 212 -6.10 -3.99 -10.16
C GLU A 212 -7.07 -3.83 -8.98
N THR A 213 -7.27 -4.90 -8.19
CA THR A 213 -8.08 -4.83 -6.97
C THR A 213 -7.50 -3.81 -5.98
N LEU A 214 -6.19 -3.82 -5.75
CA LEU A 214 -5.53 -2.85 -4.87
C LEU A 214 -5.70 -1.42 -5.39
N LEU A 215 -5.41 -1.20 -6.67
CA LEU A 215 -5.55 0.12 -7.30
C LEU A 215 -7.00 0.61 -7.23
N GLY A 216 -7.98 -0.26 -7.46
CA GLY A 216 -9.39 0.07 -7.30
C GLY A 216 -9.75 0.49 -5.86
N ILE A 217 -9.27 -0.25 -4.86
CA ILE A 217 -9.47 0.09 -3.44
C ILE A 217 -8.83 1.46 -3.12
N MET A 218 -7.62 1.70 -3.58
CA MET A 218 -6.89 2.94 -3.35
C MET A 218 -7.58 4.14 -4.03
N LEU A 219 -8.03 3.98 -5.28
CA LEU A 219 -8.78 5.01 -6.01
C LEU A 219 -10.07 5.39 -5.28
N VAL A 220 -10.82 4.41 -4.77
CA VAL A 220 -12.03 4.67 -3.97
C VAL A 220 -11.67 5.42 -2.69
N ALA A 221 -10.62 5.01 -1.98
CA ALA A 221 -10.18 5.66 -0.76
C ALA A 221 -9.79 7.14 -1.00
N VAL A 222 -9.00 7.40 -2.04
CA VAL A 222 -8.58 8.76 -2.42
C VAL A 222 -9.76 9.60 -2.91
N SER A 223 -10.71 8.99 -3.63
CA SER A 223 -11.95 9.68 -4.05
C SER A 223 -12.77 10.14 -2.85
N ILE A 224 -12.94 9.28 -1.84
CA ILE A 224 -13.65 9.64 -0.59
C ILE A 224 -12.90 10.78 0.12
N SER A 225 -11.59 10.67 0.26
CA SER A 225 -10.77 11.73 0.84
C SER A 225 -10.85 13.03 0.02
N GLY A 226 -10.87 12.93 -1.31
CA GLY A 226 -11.06 14.08 -2.22
C GLY A 226 -12.41 14.79 -2.02
N VAL A 227 -13.50 14.01 -1.95
CA VAL A 227 -14.86 14.56 -1.68
C VAL A 227 -14.91 15.25 -0.32
N TYR A 228 -14.29 14.66 0.70
CA TYR A 228 -14.18 15.28 2.02
C TYR A 228 -13.37 16.57 1.97
N GLY A 229 -12.29 16.64 1.19
CA GLY A 229 -11.53 17.86 0.95
C GLY A 229 -12.36 18.95 0.27
N ILE A 230 -13.18 18.60 -0.72
CA ILE A 230 -14.12 19.56 -1.37
C ILE A 230 -15.13 20.09 -0.34
N TRP A 231 -15.68 19.19 0.48
CA TRP A 231 -16.59 19.61 1.56
C TRP A 231 -15.91 20.57 2.54
N GLN A 232 -14.69 20.29 2.98
CA GLN A 232 -13.89 21.19 3.81
C GLN A 232 -13.71 22.58 3.16
N ARG A 233 -13.52 22.63 1.84
CA ARG A 233 -13.39 23.91 1.12
C ARG A 233 -14.69 24.71 1.12
N ILE A 234 -15.84 24.04 1.05
CA ILE A 234 -17.16 24.69 1.03
C ILE A 234 -17.51 25.23 2.42
N VAL A 235 -17.31 24.42 3.47
CA VAL A 235 -17.63 24.81 4.86
C VAL A 235 -16.63 25.81 5.43
N GLY A 236 -15.41 25.80 4.90
CA GLY A 236 -14.27 26.57 5.42
C GLY A 236 -13.46 25.75 6.41
N VAL A 237 -12.16 25.92 6.35
CA VAL A 237 -11.20 25.29 7.26
C VAL A 237 -10.52 26.40 8.07
N PRO A 238 -10.42 26.27 9.40
CA PRO A 238 -9.67 27.23 10.20
C PRO A 238 -8.20 27.25 9.81
N VAL A 239 -7.61 28.44 9.81
CA VAL A 239 -6.19 28.61 9.52
C VAL A 239 -5.40 27.99 10.68
N ASN A 240 -4.52 27.03 10.36
CA ASN A 240 -3.64 26.46 11.34
C ASN A 240 -2.31 27.26 11.39
N PRO A 241 -1.99 27.91 12.52
CA PRO A 241 -0.77 28.69 12.66
C PRO A 241 0.52 27.91 12.44
N ALA A 242 0.47 26.58 12.58
CA ALA A 242 1.63 25.72 12.32
C ALA A 242 2.03 25.64 10.83
N TYR A 243 1.12 26.03 9.92
CA TYR A 243 1.33 25.91 8.47
C TYR A 243 1.26 27.26 7.75
N VAL A 244 0.87 28.33 8.44
CA VAL A 244 0.67 29.65 7.83
C VAL A 244 1.08 30.73 8.81
N ASP A 245 1.93 31.64 8.38
CA ASP A 245 2.21 32.87 9.14
C ASP A 245 0.98 33.79 9.05
N LEU A 246 0.29 33.94 10.17
CA LEU A 246 -0.94 34.73 10.27
C LEU A 246 -0.69 36.24 10.01
N ASN A 247 0.52 36.74 10.28
CA ASN A 247 0.83 38.16 10.08
C ASN A 247 1.01 38.50 8.60
N LEU A 248 1.52 37.55 7.80
CA LEU A 248 1.70 37.72 6.36
C LEU A 248 0.49 37.29 5.55
N ASN A 249 -0.42 36.52 6.13
CA ASN A 249 -1.54 35.88 5.43
C ASN A 249 -2.89 36.20 6.10
N GLU A 250 -3.04 37.42 6.62
CA GLU A 250 -4.27 37.87 7.26
C GLU A 250 -5.46 37.80 6.26
N GLY A 251 -6.55 37.18 6.69
CA GLY A 251 -7.77 37.04 5.88
C GLY A 251 -7.73 35.94 4.81
N LEU A 252 -6.63 35.17 4.65
CA LEU A 252 -6.60 34.06 3.74
C LEU A 252 -7.35 32.85 4.33
N PRO A 253 -8.07 32.07 3.48
CA PRO A 253 -8.76 30.87 3.94
C PRO A 253 -7.76 29.79 4.31
N GLY A 254 -8.12 28.95 5.29
CA GLY A 254 -7.33 27.80 5.66
C GLY A 254 -7.12 26.82 4.49
N ARG A 255 -5.96 26.19 4.47
CA ARG A 255 -5.63 25.17 3.45
C ARG A 255 -6.34 23.87 3.75
N VAL A 256 -6.96 23.27 2.73
CA VAL A 256 -7.63 21.98 2.83
C VAL A 256 -6.61 20.87 3.07
N TYR A 257 -6.87 20.02 4.06
CA TYR A 257 -6.02 18.88 4.41
C TYR A 257 -6.76 17.53 4.37
N SER A 258 -8.07 17.56 4.14
CA SER A 258 -8.92 16.37 4.08
C SER A 258 -8.76 15.46 5.32
N THR A 259 -8.51 14.17 5.11
CA THR A 259 -8.27 13.18 6.15
C THR A 259 -6.82 13.13 6.63
N MET A 260 -5.89 13.86 5.95
CA MET A 260 -4.44 13.73 6.16
C MET A 260 -3.86 14.62 7.25
N ASP A 261 -4.67 15.50 7.85
CA ASP A 261 -4.27 16.47 8.89
C ASP A 261 -3.18 17.46 8.45
N ASN A 262 -2.60 17.27 7.27
CA ASN A 262 -1.60 18.13 6.66
C ASN A 262 -1.93 18.36 5.17
N PRO A 263 -2.03 19.63 4.71
CA PRO A 263 -2.34 19.94 3.31
C PRO A 263 -1.33 19.39 2.30
N ASN A 264 -0.06 19.29 2.67
CA ASN A 264 0.98 18.78 1.79
C ASN A 264 0.84 17.26 1.61
N ASN A 265 0.59 16.51 2.70
CA ASN A 265 0.35 15.08 2.64
C ASN A 265 -0.90 14.76 1.79
N PHE A 266 -1.94 15.59 1.91
CA PHE A 266 -3.14 15.44 1.08
C PHE A 266 -2.83 15.67 -0.40
N ALA A 267 -2.06 16.70 -0.72
CA ALA A 267 -1.63 16.97 -2.10
C ALA A 267 -0.76 15.83 -2.66
N GLU A 268 0.18 15.29 -1.87
CA GLU A 268 1.02 14.15 -2.27
C GLU A 268 0.20 12.93 -2.64
N ILE A 269 -0.79 12.55 -1.82
CA ILE A 269 -1.66 11.40 -2.10
C ILE A 269 -2.46 11.62 -3.38
N LEU A 270 -2.99 12.82 -3.62
CA LEU A 270 -3.72 13.13 -4.84
C LEU A 270 -2.84 13.07 -6.10
N VAL A 271 -1.55 13.39 -5.98
CA VAL A 271 -0.61 13.36 -7.12
C VAL A 271 -0.13 11.94 -7.41
N MET A 272 -0.05 11.08 -6.38
CA MET A 272 0.44 9.69 -6.52
C MET A 272 -0.61 8.73 -7.08
N MET A 273 -1.90 9.11 -7.07
CA MET A 273 -3.03 8.29 -7.51
C MET A 273 -3.71 8.82 -8.76
#